data_80c41dcc43667423c72bdd3abca99792
#
_entry.id   80c41dcc43667423c72bdd3abca99792
#
_cell.length_a   1.000
_cell.length_b   1.000
_cell.length_c   1.000
_cell.angle_alpha   90.00
_cell.angle_beta   90.00
_cell.angle_gamma   90.00
#
_symmetry.space_group_name_H-M   'P 1'
#
loop_
_entity.id
_entity.type
_entity.pdbx_description
1 polymer ?
#
loop_
_entity_poly.entity_id
_entity_poly.type
_entity_poly.pdbx_seq_one_letter_code
_entity_poly.pdbx_strand_id
1 'polypeptide(L)'
;MELSRDAALIEAVLLLENDPVELRKLAVITGLTPQAVEEALLQLRSALESDGHGLEIVEIGGGFSFAPRKSFWEQLRERYGKSAENRLSKAALETLAIIAYSQPITRTEVEGIRGVSADGMIKLLMSRNFIREVGKKDVPGKPVQYGTTREFLKAFRLATISDLPKLDGLERERFEQE
;
A
#
# COMPACT_ATOMS: atom_id res chain seq x y z
N MET A 1 -29.33 9.86 -3.32
CA MET A 1 -29.52 9.45 -1.90
C MET A 1 -28.86 10.52 -1.04
N GLU A 2 -29.59 11.08 -0.08
CA GLU A 2 -29.05 12.11 0.82
C GLU A 2 -28.11 11.44 1.84
N LEU A 3 -26.91 12.01 2.03
CA LEU A 3 -25.97 11.51 3.03
C LEU A 3 -26.47 11.80 4.44
N SER A 4 -26.28 10.86 5.36
CA SER A 4 -26.45 11.15 6.80
C SER A 4 -25.42 12.20 7.24
N ARG A 5 -25.72 12.86 8.37
CA ARG A 5 -24.76 13.82 8.96
C ARG A 5 -23.40 13.17 9.24
N ASP A 6 -23.40 11.93 9.70
CA ASP A 6 -22.18 11.20 10.05
C ASP A 6 -21.37 10.87 8.79
N ALA A 7 -22.03 10.44 7.71
CA ALA A 7 -21.37 10.18 6.42
C ALA A 7 -20.79 11.48 5.83
N ALA A 8 -21.52 12.60 5.89
CA ALA A 8 -21.00 13.89 5.45
C ALA A 8 -19.83 14.40 6.31
N LEU A 9 -19.81 14.11 7.62
CA LEU A 9 -18.68 14.42 8.50
C LEU A 9 -17.45 13.58 8.14
N ILE A 10 -17.61 12.29 7.87
CA ILE A 10 -16.51 11.42 7.41
C ILE A 10 -15.99 11.91 6.06
N GLU A 11 -16.85 12.28 5.12
CA GLU A 11 -16.47 12.86 3.84
C GLU A 11 -15.56 14.08 4.03
N ALA A 12 -15.95 15.00 4.90
CA ALA A 12 -15.16 16.20 5.20
C ALA A 12 -13.80 15.86 5.82
N VAL A 13 -13.73 14.89 6.73
CA VAL A 13 -12.45 14.44 7.32
C VAL A 13 -11.54 13.83 6.27
N LEU A 14 -12.05 12.93 5.43
CA LEU A 14 -11.26 12.30 4.37
C LEU A 14 -10.77 13.30 3.31
N LEU A 15 -11.49 14.40 3.09
CA LEU A 15 -11.04 15.48 2.20
C LEU A 15 -9.89 16.30 2.81
N LEU A 16 -9.91 16.52 4.13
CA LEU A 16 -8.89 17.31 4.81
C LEU A 16 -7.60 16.55 5.09
N GLU A 17 -7.68 15.23 5.20
CA GLU A 17 -6.53 14.39 5.49
C GLU A 17 -5.82 13.97 4.18
N ASN A 18 -4.50 14.21 4.14
CA ASN A 18 -3.67 13.84 2.98
C ASN A 18 -3.27 12.37 2.96
N ASP A 19 -3.29 11.75 4.12
CA ASP A 19 -2.91 10.35 4.34
C ASP A 19 -4.14 9.48 4.62
N PRO A 20 -4.12 8.18 4.25
CA PRO A 20 -5.20 7.26 4.61
C PRO A 20 -5.45 7.22 6.11
N VAL A 21 -6.70 7.38 6.52
CA VAL A 21 -7.13 7.50 7.92
C VAL A 21 -7.69 6.19 8.42
N GLU A 22 -7.10 5.65 9.47
CA GLU A 22 -7.60 4.42 10.11
C GLU A 22 -8.97 4.64 10.76
N LEU A 23 -9.79 3.60 10.80
CA LEU A 23 -11.12 3.62 11.40
C LEU A 23 -11.12 4.19 12.84
N ARG A 24 -10.14 3.77 13.65
CA ARG A 24 -10.00 4.29 15.03
C ARG A 24 -9.69 5.79 15.06
N LYS A 25 -8.85 6.27 14.13
CA LYS A 25 -8.55 7.70 14.04
C LYS A 25 -9.77 8.49 13.58
N LEU A 26 -10.56 7.96 12.62
CA LEU A 26 -11.83 8.55 12.20
C LEU A 26 -12.80 8.66 13.39
N ALA A 27 -12.94 7.61 14.20
CA ALA A 27 -13.78 7.63 15.41
C ALA A 27 -13.35 8.72 16.41
N VAL A 28 -12.05 8.87 16.62
CA VAL A 28 -11.50 9.91 17.51
C VAL A 28 -11.77 11.32 16.97
N ILE A 29 -11.52 11.55 15.65
CA ILE A 29 -11.70 12.87 15.03
C ILE A 29 -13.17 13.30 15.03
N THR A 30 -14.08 12.36 14.72
CA THR A 30 -15.51 12.65 14.56
C THR A 30 -16.31 12.55 15.87
N GLY A 31 -15.76 11.90 16.89
CA GLY A 31 -16.49 11.58 18.14
C GLY A 31 -17.53 10.48 17.97
N LEU A 32 -17.55 9.78 16.83
CA LEU A 32 -18.46 8.67 16.56
C LEU A 32 -17.92 7.36 17.14
N THR A 33 -18.83 6.40 17.36
CA THR A 33 -18.41 5.03 17.69
C THR A 33 -17.78 4.37 16.47
N PRO A 34 -16.88 3.38 16.63
CA PRO A 34 -16.31 2.65 15.49
C PRO A 34 -17.39 2.07 14.56
N GLN A 35 -18.47 1.53 15.12
CA GLN A 35 -19.58 1.00 14.35
C GLN A 35 -20.27 2.08 13.50
N ALA A 36 -20.53 3.26 14.09
CA ALA A 36 -21.13 4.38 13.37
C ALA A 36 -20.22 4.88 12.23
N VAL A 37 -18.89 4.85 12.44
CA VAL A 37 -17.92 5.16 11.37
C VAL A 37 -18.00 4.16 10.25
N GLU A 38 -18.08 2.85 10.53
CA GLU A 38 -18.22 1.81 9.50
C GLU A 38 -19.51 2.00 8.69
N GLU A 39 -20.64 2.22 9.35
CA GLU A 39 -21.93 2.47 8.70
C GLU A 39 -21.88 3.73 7.81
N ALA A 40 -21.28 4.81 8.32
CA ALA A 40 -21.08 6.05 7.59
C ALA A 40 -20.18 5.90 6.35
N LEU A 41 -19.09 5.14 6.47
CA LEU A 41 -18.20 4.80 5.34
C LEU A 41 -18.91 3.96 4.27
N LEU A 42 -19.75 3.00 4.68
CA LEU A 42 -20.55 2.20 3.74
C LEU A 42 -21.55 3.07 3.00
N GLN A 43 -22.25 3.96 3.71
CA GLN A 43 -23.19 4.89 3.10
C GLN A 43 -22.49 5.84 2.12
N LEU A 44 -21.36 6.43 2.51
CA LEU A 44 -20.59 7.32 1.66
C LEU A 44 -20.05 6.60 0.41
N ARG A 45 -19.55 5.37 0.56
CA ARG A 45 -19.09 4.53 -0.54
C ARG A 45 -20.22 4.27 -1.54
N SER A 46 -21.40 3.86 -1.05
CA SER A 46 -22.57 3.62 -1.88
C SER A 46 -23.03 4.89 -2.62
N ALA A 47 -22.99 6.05 -1.97
CA ALA A 47 -23.34 7.32 -2.62
C ALA A 47 -22.35 7.68 -3.73
N LEU A 48 -21.05 7.45 -3.52
CA LEU A 48 -20.01 7.70 -4.52
C LEU A 48 -20.03 6.67 -5.67
N GLU A 49 -20.59 5.48 -5.48
CA GLU A 49 -20.74 4.48 -6.55
C GLU A 49 -21.79 4.89 -7.60
N SER A 50 -22.70 5.81 -7.28
CA SER A 50 -23.66 6.32 -8.24
C SER A 50 -22.98 7.02 -9.41
N ASP A 51 -23.65 7.02 -10.59
CA ASP A 51 -23.14 7.68 -11.79
C ASP A 51 -22.97 9.19 -11.56
N GLY A 52 -21.86 9.73 -12.04
CA GLY A 52 -21.55 11.16 -11.99
C GLY A 52 -20.49 11.57 -10.96
N HIS A 53 -20.08 10.70 -10.06
CA HIS A 53 -18.96 10.99 -9.13
C HIS A 53 -17.60 10.62 -9.72
N GLY A 54 -16.63 11.53 -9.60
CA GLY A 54 -15.23 11.30 -10.04
C GLY A 54 -14.34 10.65 -8.98
N LEU A 55 -14.86 10.50 -7.76
CA LEU A 55 -14.11 9.97 -6.62
C LEU A 55 -14.62 8.58 -6.21
N GLU A 56 -13.73 7.81 -5.58
CA GLU A 56 -14.03 6.57 -4.89
C GLU A 56 -13.32 6.56 -3.53
N ILE A 57 -13.83 5.79 -2.55
CA ILE A 57 -13.13 5.52 -1.30
C ILE A 57 -12.29 4.27 -1.50
N VAL A 58 -10.98 4.41 -1.26
CA VAL A 58 -10.01 3.30 -1.29
C VAL A 58 -9.51 3.01 0.12
N GLU A 59 -9.25 1.74 0.38
CA GLU A 59 -8.56 1.30 1.58
C GLU A 59 -7.08 1.07 1.25
N ILE A 60 -6.19 1.71 2.00
CA ILE A 60 -4.74 1.66 1.77
C ILE A 60 -4.05 1.55 3.12
N GLY A 61 -3.29 0.46 3.33
CA GLY A 61 -2.54 0.23 4.56
C GLY A 61 -3.43 0.25 5.82
N GLY A 62 -4.67 -0.27 5.71
CA GLY A 62 -5.65 -0.30 6.78
C GLY A 62 -6.29 1.07 7.10
N GLY A 63 -6.14 2.07 6.22
CA GLY A 63 -6.80 3.37 6.33
C GLY A 63 -7.61 3.71 5.08
N PHE A 64 -8.58 4.60 5.24
CA PHE A 64 -9.48 5.06 4.18
C PHE A 64 -9.02 6.40 3.62
N SER A 65 -9.15 6.59 2.32
CA SER A 65 -8.80 7.83 1.62
C SER A 65 -9.65 7.98 0.36
N PHE A 66 -9.81 9.21 -0.12
CA PHE A 66 -10.35 9.44 -1.45
C PHE A 66 -9.31 9.17 -2.53
N ALA A 67 -9.77 8.61 -3.64
CA ALA A 67 -8.99 8.49 -4.86
C ALA A 67 -9.85 8.84 -6.09
N PRO A 68 -9.25 9.32 -7.18
CA PRO A 68 -9.95 9.38 -8.45
C PRO A 68 -10.35 7.98 -8.91
N ARG A 69 -11.55 7.84 -9.46
CA ARG A 69 -11.99 6.57 -10.09
C ARG A 69 -11.02 6.15 -11.18
N LYS A 70 -10.79 4.85 -11.28
CA LYS A 70 -9.88 4.25 -12.28
C LYS A 70 -10.21 4.68 -13.71
N SER A 71 -11.49 4.87 -14.03
CA SER A 71 -11.97 5.33 -15.35
C SER A 71 -11.40 6.69 -15.79
N PHE A 72 -11.06 7.56 -14.83
CA PHE A 72 -10.48 8.88 -15.12
C PHE A 72 -8.95 8.89 -15.08
N TRP A 73 -8.32 7.80 -14.60
CA TRP A 73 -6.89 7.80 -14.34
C TRP A 73 -6.04 7.97 -15.61
N GLU A 74 -6.49 7.46 -16.75
CA GLU A 74 -5.77 7.61 -18.02
C GLU A 74 -5.61 9.10 -18.40
N GLN A 75 -6.67 9.88 -18.23
CA GLN A 75 -6.68 11.33 -18.50
C GLN A 75 -5.89 12.14 -17.47
N LEU A 76 -5.88 11.69 -16.20
CA LEU A 76 -5.20 12.37 -15.10
C LEU A 76 -3.72 12.04 -15.03
N ARG A 77 -3.29 10.88 -15.55
CA ARG A 77 -1.94 10.35 -15.38
C ARG A 77 -0.85 11.25 -15.94
N GLU A 78 -1.12 11.95 -17.02
CA GLU A 78 -0.14 12.84 -17.65
C GLU A 78 0.27 13.97 -16.70
N ARG A 79 -0.70 14.57 -16.01
CA ARG A 79 -0.46 15.72 -15.13
C ARG A 79 -0.20 15.34 -13.67
N TYR A 80 -0.87 14.33 -13.17
CA TYR A 80 -0.85 13.92 -11.74
C TYR A 80 -0.15 12.59 -11.51
N GLY A 81 0.31 11.90 -12.56
CA GLY A 81 1.15 10.72 -12.43
C GLY A 81 2.48 11.06 -11.76
N LYS A 82 3.05 10.11 -11.03
CA LYS A 82 4.36 10.32 -10.37
C LYS A 82 5.40 10.74 -11.41
N SER A 83 6.13 11.81 -11.11
CA SER A 83 7.27 12.28 -11.91
C SER A 83 8.30 11.16 -12.07
N ALA A 84 9.01 11.16 -13.21
CA ALA A 84 10.04 10.16 -13.53
C ALA A 84 11.16 10.11 -12.45
N GLU A 85 11.44 11.24 -11.79
CA GLU A 85 12.44 11.34 -10.72
C GLU A 85 12.12 10.51 -9.47
N ASN A 86 10.84 10.23 -9.23
CA ASN A 86 10.39 9.40 -8.09
C ASN A 86 10.21 7.92 -8.43
N ARG A 87 10.48 7.51 -9.67
CA ARG A 87 10.36 6.10 -10.07
C ARG A 87 11.54 5.28 -9.55
N LEU A 88 11.24 4.10 -9.03
CA LEU A 88 12.25 3.10 -8.75
C LEU A 88 12.83 2.57 -10.06
N SER A 89 14.15 2.34 -10.11
CA SER A 89 14.77 1.63 -11.23
C SER A 89 14.22 0.20 -11.35
N LYS A 90 14.41 -0.44 -12.51
CA LYS A 90 14.00 -1.83 -12.73
C LYS A 90 14.62 -2.76 -11.67
N ALA A 91 15.92 -2.58 -11.36
CA ALA A 91 16.61 -3.37 -10.34
C ALA A 91 16.05 -3.15 -8.93
N ALA A 92 15.66 -1.90 -8.58
CA ALA A 92 15.03 -1.61 -7.31
C ALA A 92 13.61 -2.19 -7.21
N LEU A 93 12.83 -2.15 -8.29
CA LEU A 93 11.50 -2.76 -8.35
C LEU A 93 11.56 -4.29 -8.24
N GLU A 94 12.52 -4.93 -8.92
CA GLU A 94 12.77 -6.36 -8.80
C GLU A 94 13.10 -6.75 -7.35
N THR A 95 14.05 -6.05 -6.72
CA THR A 95 14.41 -6.30 -5.31
C THR A 95 13.24 -6.10 -4.37
N LEU A 96 12.44 -5.05 -4.59
CA LEU A 96 11.26 -4.77 -3.80
C LEU A 96 10.18 -5.85 -3.95
N ALA A 97 9.97 -6.34 -5.18
CA ALA A 97 9.05 -7.43 -5.45
C ALA A 97 9.46 -8.71 -4.71
N ILE A 98 10.75 -9.12 -4.81
CA ILE A 98 11.27 -10.28 -4.08
C ILE A 98 10.98 -10.16 -2.59
N ILE A 99 11.31 -9.00 -1.99
CA ILE A 99 11.04 -8.79 -0.57
C ILE A 99 9.54 -8.84 -0.25
N ALA A 100 8.70 -8.21 -1.06
CA ALA A 100 7.26 -8.15 -0.82
C ALA A 100 6.59 -9.54 -0.86
N TYR A 101 7.01 -10.40 -1.78
CA TYR A 101 6.44 -11.74 -1.93
C TYR A 101 7.04 -12.79 -0.99
N SER A 102 8.28 -12.59 -0.52
CA SER A 102 9.01 -13.58 0.28
C SER A 102 9.28 -13.16 1.73
N GLN A 103 8.73 -12.03 2.17
CA GLN A 103 8.95 -11.53 3.53
C GLN A 103 8.38 -12.46 4.62
N PRO A 104 9.09 -12.60 5.77
CA PRO A 104 10.35 -11.98 6.13
C PRO A 104 11.56 -12.66 5.47
N ILE A 105 12.41 -11.91 4.77
CA ILE A 105 13.53 -12.42 3.96
C ILE A 105 14.85 -11.72 4.29
N THR A 106 15.96 -12.45 4.26
CA THR A 106 17.32 -11.91 4.48
C THR A 106 17.93 -11.38 3.20
N ARG A 107 19.01 -10.56 3.34
CA ARG A 107 19.77 -10.07 2.17
C ARG A 107 20.30 -11.21 1.33
N THR A 108 20.90 -12.23 1.96
CA THR A 108 21.50 -13.36 1.24
C THR A 108 20.47 -14.12 0.41
N GLU A 109 19.27 -14.32 0.95
CA GLU A 109 18.16 -14.95 0.19
C GLU A 109 17.72 -14.09 -0.98
N VAL A 110 17.60 -12.77 -0.81
CA VAL A 110 17.31 -11.84 -1.91
C VAL A 110 18.39 -11.92 -2.99
N GLU A 111 19.67 -11.95 -2.61
CA GLU A 111 20.80 -12.08 -3.53
C GLU A 111 20.81 -13.43 -4.25
N GLY A 112 20.43 -14.52 -3.54
CA GLY A 112 20.23 -15.85 -4.15
C GLY A 112 19.22 -15.83 -5.28
N ILE A 113 18.02 -15.28 -5.02
CA ILE A 113 16.96 -15.17 -6.03
C ILE A 113 17.36 -14.26 -7.20
N ARG A 114 18.04 -13.13 -6.91
CA ARG A 114 18.46 -12.18 -7.95
C ARG A 114 19.66 -12.63 -8.76
N GLY A 115 20.50 -13.49 -8.21
CA GLY A 115 21.80 -13.87 -8.78
C GLY A 115 22.89 -12.77 -8.76
N VAL A 116 22.59 -11.61 -8.16
CA VAL A 116 23.49 -10.45 -8.03
C VAL A 116 23.31 -9.74 -6.70
N SER A 117 24.32 -8.95 -6.28
CA SER A 117 24.26 -8.21 -5.02
C SER A 117 23.05 -7.28 -4.92
N ALA A 118 22.40 -7.27 -3.75
CA ALA A 118 21.24 -6.47 -3.43
C ALA A 118 21.52 -5.33 -2.44
N ASP A 119 22.72 -5.21 -1.88
CA ASP A 119 23.03 -4.28 -0.78
C ASP A 119 22.65 -2.84 -1.09
N GLY A 120 23.02 -2.33 -2.26
CA GLY A 120 22.67 -0.97 -2.70
C GLY A 120 21.17 -0.75 -2.86
N MET A 121 20.45 -1.76 -3.38
CA MET A 121 19.00 -1.67 -3.56
C MET A 121 18.26 -1.74 -2.23
N ILE A 122 18.68 -2.60 -1.31
CA ILE A 122 18.12 -2.68 0.05
C ILE A 122 18.30 -1.34 0.78
N LYS A 123 19.50 -0.75 0.75
CA LYS A 123 19.74 0.58 1.34
C LYS A 123 18.85 1.66 0.72
N LEU A 124 18.70 1.68 -0.59
CA LEU A 124 17.82 2.60 -1.30
C LEU A 124 16.35 2.42 -0.87
N LEU A 125 15.88 1.18 -0.82
CA LEU A 125 14.50 0.87 -0.44
C LEU A 125 14.19 1.22 1.01
N MET A 126 15.16 1.00 1.92
CA MET A 126 15.08 1.45 3.31
C MET A 126 15.06 2.98 3.43
N SER A 127 15.94 3.69 2.73
CA SER A 127 15.98 5.17 2.75
C SER A 127 14.69 5.80 2.21
N ARG A 128 13.98 5.09 1.32
CA ARG A 128 12.66 5.49 0.81
C ARG A 128 11.49 4.95 1.64
N ASN A 129 11.76 4.31 2.76
CA ASN A 129 10.76 3.69 3.64
C ASN A 129 9.85 2.65 2.96
N PHE A 130 10.27 2.00 1.87
CA PHE A 130 9.48 0.92 1.27
C PHE A 130 9.64 -0.40 2.00
N ILE A 131 10.81 -0.63 2.60
CA ILE A 131 11.11 -1.79 3.43
C ILE A 131 11.70 -1.37 4.77
N ARG A 132 11.64 -2.28 5.74
CA ARG A 132 12.22 -2.12 7.07
C ARG A 132 12.77 -3.45 7.57
N GLU A 133 13.63 -3.39 8.57
CA GLU A 133 14.00 -4.55 9.35
C GLU A 133 12.82 -5.04 10.18
N VAL A 134 12.50 -6.33 10.09
CA VAL A 134 11.36 -6.94 10.79
C VAL A 134 11.79 -7.97 11.83
N GLY A 135 13.07 -8.37 11.83
CA GLY A 135 13.64 -9.31 12.78
C GLY A 135 15.01 -9.84 12.36
N LYS A 136 15.41 -10.94 12.96
CA LYS A 136 16.61 -11.71 12.61
C LYS A 136 16.23 -13.17 12.41
N LYS A 137 16.79 -13.81 11.39
CA LYS A 137 16.58 -15.23 11.15
C LYS A 137 17.35 -16.04 12.21
N ASP A 138 16.72 -17.08 12.75
CA ASP A 138 17.34 -17.93 13.79
C ASP A 138 18.23 -19.01 13.16
N VAL A 139 19.35 -18.56 12.59
CA VAL A 139 20.42 -19.36 12.00
C VAL A 139 21.76 -18.80 12.43
N PRO A 140 22.89 -19.55 12.31
CA PRO A 140 24.23 -19.01 12.59
C PRO A 140 24.45 -17.67 11.87
N GLY A 141 24.98 -16.69 12.61
CA GLY A 141 25.15 -15.31 12.13
C GLY A 141 23.93 -14.40 12.30
N LYS A 142 22.74 -14.95 12.63
CA LYS A 142 21.48 -14.20 12.89
C LYS A 142 21.25 -13.04 11.93
N PRO A 143 21.20 -13.29 10.59
CA PRO A 143 21.08 -12.25 9.61
C PRO A 143 19.75 -11.50 9.76
N VAL A 144 19.79 -10.20 9.48
CA VAL A 144 18.61 -9.33 9.50
C VAL A 144 17.62 -9.76 8.42
N GLN A 145 16.34 -9.76 8.77
CA GLN A 145 15.23 -10.00 7.86
C GLN A 145 14.49 -8.69 7.56
N TYR A 146 14.10 -8.56 6.31
CA TYR A 146 13.39 -7.39 5.77
C TYR A 146 11.95 -7.73 5.46
N GLY A 147 11.10 -6.71 5.57
CA GLY A 147 9.70 -6.76 5.17
C GLY A 147 9.23 -5.39 4.70
N THR A 148 8.07 -5.33 4.07
CA THR A 148 7.47 -4.11 3.56
C THR A 148 6.92 -3.22 4.67
N THR A 149 6.66 -1.95 4.33
CA THR A 149 6.14 -0.94 5.24
C THR A 149 4.74 -0.47 4.82
N ARG A 150 4.14 0.43 5.61
CA ARG A 150 2.92 1.12 5.24
C ARG A 150 3.10 2.03 4.01
N GLU A 151 4.29 2.64 3.85
CA GLU A 151 4.61 3.45 2.66
C GLU A 151 4.64 2.61 1.37
N PHE A 152 5.08 1.34 1.46
CA PHE A 152 4.93 0.39 0.36
C PHE A 152 3.45 0.20 -0.01
N LEU A 153 2.59 -0.10 0.97
CA LEU A 153 1.16 -0.28 0.73
C LEU A 153 0.52 0.96 0.09
N LYS A 154 0.86 2.16 0.58
CA LYS A 154 0.42 3.43 -0.02
C LYS A 154 0.89 3.59 -1.45
N ALA A 155 2.16 3.33 -1.73
CA ALA A 155 2.74 3.52 -3.06
C ALA A 155 2.12 2.61 -4.12
N PHE A 156 1.71 1.39 -3.71
CA PHE A 156 1.10 0.38 -4.57
C PHE A 156 -0.42 0.31 -4.44
N ARG A 157 -1.03 1.15 -3.61
CA ARG A 157 -2.49 1.22 -3.36
C ARG A 157 -3.08 -0.12 -2.90
N LEU A 158 -2.40 -0.76 -1.97
CA LEU A 158 -2.82 -2.02 -1.36
C LEU A 158 -3.42 -1.75 0.02
N ALA A 159 -4.53 -2.40 0.37
CA ALA A 159 -5.05 -2.37 1.73
C ALA A 159 -4.14 -3.16 2.67
N THR A 160 -3.73 -4.35 2.21
CA THR A 160 -2.84 -5.27 2.93
C THR A 160 -1.81 -5.89 1.99
N ILE A 161 -0.80 -6.55 2.54
CA ILE A 161 0.18 -7.29 1.73
C ILE A 161 -0.45 -8.48 0.98
N SER A 162 -1.53 -9.03 1.51
CA SER A 162 -2.26 -10.14 0.88
C SER A 162 -2.98 -9.76 -0.42
N ASP A 163 -3.11 -8.45 -0.69
CA ASP A 163 -3.73 -7.94 -1.92
C ASP A 163 -2.73 -7.88 -3.09
N LEU A 164 -1.49 -8.30 -2.87
CA LEU A 164 -0.54 -8.46 -3.97
C LEU A 164 -1.09 -9.45 -5.00
N PRO A 165 -0.96 -9.15 -6.31
CA PRO A 165 -1.33 -10.10 -7.36
C PRO A 165 -0.65 -11.45 -7.16
N LYS A 166 -1.39 -12.54 -7.40
CA LYS A 166 -0.77 -13.87 -7.38
C LYS A 166 0.25 -13.95 -8.51
N LEU A 167 1.44 -14.46 -8.17
CA LEU A 167 2.46 -14.74 -9.19
C LEU A 167 1.97 -15.87 -10.11
N ASP A 168 2.13 -15.69 -11.41
CA ASP A 168 1.93 -16.78 -12.37
C ASP A 168 2.98 -17.87 -12.13
N GLY A 169 2.67 -19.13 -12.54
CA GLY A 169 3.47 -20.29 -12.20
C GLY A 169 4.97 -20.17 -12.48
N LEU A 170 5.35 -19.53 -13.60
CA LEU A 170 6.75 -19.28 -13.98
C LEU A 170 7.47 -18.26 -13.08
N GLU A 171 6.73 -17.31 -12.50
CA GLU A 171 7.29 -16.34 -11.55
C GLU A 171 7.41 -16.96 -10.17
N ARG A 172 6.46 -17.84 -9.80
CA ARG A 172 6.45 -18.55 -8.51
C ARG A 172 7.67 -19.46 -8.35
N GLU A 173 8.08 -20.18 -9.40
CA GLU A 173 9.26 -21.04 -9.40
C GLU A 173 10.56 -20.28 -9.09
N ARG A 174 10.67 -19.00 -9.45
CA ARG A 174 11.82 -18.16 -9.10
C ARG A 174 11.90 -17.80 -7.63
N PHE A 175 10.76 -17.79 -6.91
CA PHE A 175 10.68 -17.44 -5.50
C PHE A 175 10.69 -18.67 -4.57
N GLU A 176 10.43 -19.88 -5.10
CA GLU A 176 10.35 -21.14 -4.35
C GLU A 176 11.59 -22.04 -4.49
N GLN A 177 12.55 -21.69 -5.40
CA GLN A 177 13.80 -22.45 -5.54
C GLN A 177 14.84 -22.04 -4.47
N GLU A 178 14.59 -22.57 -3.24
CA GLU A 178 15.62 -22.87 -2.23
C GLU A 178 15.22 -24.10 -1.43
#